data_3e9d9a1bdf9d979c15a142f072382b75
#
_entry.id   3e9d9a1bdf9d979c15a142f072382b75
#
_cell.length_a   1.000
_cell.length_b   1.000
_cell.length_c   1.000
_cell.angle_alpha   90.00
_cell.angle_beta   90.00
_cell.angle_gamma   90.00
#
_symmetry.space_group_name_H-M   'P 1'
#
loop_
_entity.id
_entity.type
_entity.pdbx_description
1 polymer ?
#
loop_
_entity_poly.entity_id
_entity_poly.type
_entity_poly.pdbx_seq_one_letter_code
_entity_poly.pdbx_strand_id
1 'polypeptide(L)'
;EIENKQLHARVAELEMARRLDRDAYGQVETTLGDLQSQLARQSDDLAFYRSIVSPADGIQGLRIQRFEVLPGAAPREVQLKLTLVQAMRHESIVAGLAQITLLGVKDDLPARFSVGDLLGKPRAELPFSFRYFQTIEQTVVLPEGFEPFETEVRVRSSKLRAPVQQTFAWKVAGQPVAAL
;
A
#
# COMPACT_ATOMS: atom_id res chain seq x y z
N GLU A 1 -34.76 -25.07 -56.69
CA GLU A 1 -34.73 -25.94 -55.49
C GLU A 1 -33.42 -25.94 -54.76
N ILE A 2 -32.22 -25.92 -55.44
CA ILE A 2 -30.92 -25.92 -54.81
C ILE A 2 -30.70 -24.60 -54.06
N GLU A 3 -31.04 -23.47 -54.67
CA GLU A 3 -30.87 -22.11 -54.08
C GLU A 3 -31.74 -21.94 -52.80
N ASN A 4 -32.94 -22.52 -52.79
CA ASN A 4 -33.82 -22.48 -51.61
C ASN A 4 -33.26 -23.26 -50.44
N LYS A 5 -32.64 -24.41 -50.69
CA LYS A 5 -31.91 -25.20 -49.67
C LYS A 5 -30.70 -24.46 -49.11
N GLN A 6 -29.96 -23.78 -49.97
CA GLN A 6 -28.81 -22.97 -49.54
C GLN A 6 -29.24 -21.77 -48.69
N LEU A 7 -30.31 -21.10 -49.06
CA LEU A 7 -30.88 -19.97 -48.28
C LEU A 7 -31.36 -20.43 -46.91
N HIS A 8 -32.06 -21.59 -46.84
CA HIS A 8 -32.48 -22.13 -45.55
C HIS A 8 -31.32 -22.54 -44.63
N ALA A 9 -30.26 -23.13 -45.20
CA ALA A 9 -29.06 -23.46 -44.44
C ALA A 9 -28.37 -22.20 -43.86
N ARG A 10 -28.33 -21.13 -44.68
CA ARG A 10 -27.70 -19.87 -44.27
C ARG A 10 -28.54 -19.11 -43.23
N VAL A 11 -29.86 -19.19 -43.32
CA VAL A 11 -30.75 -18.65 -42.27
C VAL A 11 -30.57 -19.39 -40.96
N ALA A 12 -30.51 -20.73 -40.98
CA ALA A 12 -30.30 -21.51 -39.78
C ALA A 12 -28.92 -21.21 -39.13
N GLU A 13 -27.86 -21.05 -39.92
CA GLU A 13 -26.55 -20.65 -39.46
C GLU A 13 -26.56 -19.26 -38.78
N LEU A 14 -27.18 -18.28 -39.40
CA LEU A 14 -27.32 -16.93 -38.86
C LEU A 14 -28.18 -16.88 -37.59
N GLU A 15 -29.23 -17.68 -37.49
CA GLU A 15 -30.04 -17.80 -36.29
C GLU A 15 -29.28 -18.43 -35.16
N MET A 16 -28.43 -19.43 -35.45
CA MET A 16 -27.60 -20.07 -34.46
C MET A 16 -26.51 -19.11 -33.95
N ALA A 17 -25.85 -18.37 -34.86
CA ALA A 17 -24.89 -17.33 -34.50
C ALA A 17 -25.55 -16.25 -33.60
N ARG A 18 -26.74 -15.79 -33.95
CA ARG A 18 -27.49 -14.81 -33.13
C ARG A 18 -27.83 -15.33 -31.72
N ARG A 19 -28.11 -16.62 -31.58
CA ARG A 19 -28.37 -17.23 -30.25
C ARG A 19 -27.09 -17.24 -29.42
N LEU A 20 -25.96 -17.69 -30.01
CA LEU A 20 -24.66 -17.70 -29.37
C LEU A 20 -24.24 -16.29 -28.91
N ASP A 21 -24.39 -15.29 -29.78
CA ASP A 21 -24.08 -13.90 -29.45
C ASP A 21 -24.93 -13.41 -28.27
N ARG A 22 -26.24 -13.70 -28.30
CA ARG A 22 -27.13 -13.29 -27.21
C ARG A 22 -26.79 -13.95 -25.89
N ASP A 23 -26.45 -15.25 -25.91
CA ASP A 23 -26.03 -15.97 -24.72
C ASP A 23 -24.68 -15.45 -24.19
N ALA A 24 -23.74 -15.15 -25.08
CA ALA A 24 -22.46 -14.53 -24.73
C ALA A 24 -22.65 -13.14 -24.11
N TYR A 25 -23.50 -12.30 -24.67
CA TYR A 25 -23.84 -10.99 -24.09
C TYR A 25 -24.45 -11.13 -22.70
N GLY A 26 -25.37 -12.07 -22.49
CA GLY A 26 -25.97 -12.34 -21.19
C GLY A 26 -24.95 -12.79 -20.14
N GLN A 27 -23.99 -13.62 -20.55
CA GLN A 27 -22.91 -14.04 -19.65
C GLN A 27 -21.97 -12.86 -19.27
N VAL A 28 -21.62 -12.01 -20.24
CA VAL A 28 -20.80 -10.80 -20.00
C VAL A 28 -21.53 -9.87 -19.05
N GLU A 29 -22.81 -9.62 -19.25
CA GLU A 29 -23.63 -8.76 -18.40
C GLU A 29 -23.70 -9.29 -16.96
N THR A 30 -23.90 -10.59 -16.78
CA THR A 30 -23.88 -11.24 -15.46
C THR A 30 -22.51 -11.08 -14.80
N THR A 31 -21.42 -11.37 -15.53
CA THR A 31 -20.06 -11.26 -15.01
C THR A 31 -19.72 -9.82 -14.62
N LEU A 32 -20.15 -8.83 -15.41
CA LEU A 32 -19.95 -7.41 -15.06
C LEU A 32 -20.72 -7.04 -13.79
N GLY A 33 -21.93 -7.51 -13.62
CA GLY A 33 -22.71 -7.31 -12.39
C GLY A 33 -22.05 -7.90 -11.16
N ASP A 34 -21.51 -9.10 -11.28
CA ASP A 34 -20.78 -9.78 -10.20
C ASP A 34 -19.49 -9.03 -9.83
N LEU A 35 -18.71 -8.61 -10.83
CA LEU A 35 -17.50 -7.82 -10.63
C LEU A 35 -17.80 -6.48 -9.97
N GLN A 36 -18.83 -5.77 -10.39
CA GLN A 36 -19.25 -4.52 -9.76
C GLN A 36 -19.65 -4.74 -8.29
N SER A 37 -20.36 -5.83 -8.01
CA SER A 37 -20.74 -6.20 -6.65
C SER A 37 -19.54 -6.56 -5.77
N GLN A 38 -18.52 -7.23 -6.34
CA GLN A 38 -17.26 -7.51 -5.64
C GLN A 38 -16.48 -6.24 -5.36
N LEU A 39 -16.37 -5.32 -6.33
CA LEU A 39 -15.70 -4.03 -6.15
C LEU A 39 -16.38 -3.19 -5.07
N ALA A 40 -17.70 -3.15 -5.03
CA ALA A 40 -18.45 -2.46 -3.98
C ALA A 40 -18.14 -3.03 -2.60
N ARG A 41 -18.21 -4.35 -2.43
CA ARG A 41 -17.88 -5.02 -1.16
C ARG A 41 -16.44 -4.75 -0.73
N GLN A 42 -15.46 -4.85 -1.63
CA GLN A 42 -14.07 -4.57 -1.31
C GLN A 42 -13.86 -3.10 -0.91
N SER A 43 -14.59 -2.17 -1.54
CA SER A 43 -14.56 -0.76 -1.17
C SER A 43 -15.12 -0.52 0.23
N ASP A 44 -16.22 -1.18 0.56
CA ASP A 44 -16.86 -1.08 1.88
C ASP A 44 -15.97 -1.70 2.97
N ASP A 45 -15.36 -2.85 2.71
CA ASP A 45 -14.39 -3.48 3.61
C ASP A 45 -13.18 -2.58 3.85
N LEU A 46 -12.64 -1.97 2.79
CA LEU A 46 -11.54 -1.02 2.92
C LEU A 46 -11.94 0.23 3.70
N ALA A 47 -13.15 0.75 3.50
CA ALA A 47 -13.66 1.88 4.26
C ALA A 47 -13.83 1.52 5.74
N PHE A 48 -14.34 0.33 6.03
CA PHE A 48 -14.47 -0.22 7.38
C PHE A 48 -13.10 -0.38 8.06
N TYR A 49 -12.14 -1.02 7.41
CA TYR A 49 -10.77 -1.17 7.94
C TYR A 49 -10.11 0.20 8.17
N ARG A 50 -10.31 1.15 7.27
CA ARG A 50 -9.81 2.53 7.44
C ARG A 50 -10.43 3.22 8.65
N SER A 51 -11.70 2.97 8.95
CA SER A 51 -12.39 3.56 10.11
C SER A 51 -11.92 2.98 11.44
N ILE A 52 -11.47 1.72 11.46
CA ILE A 52 -10.96 1.05 12.67
C ILE A 52 -9.49 1.38 12.91
N VAL A 53 -8.67 1.40 11.85
CA VAL A 53 -7.20 1.60 11.94
C VAL A 53 -6.83 3.08 12.04
N SER A 54 -7.72 3.98 11.61
CA SER A 54 -7.58 5.41 11.80
C SER A 54 -8.87 5.94 12.40
N PRO A 55 -9.01 5.97 13.73
CA PRO A 55 -10.01 6.84 14.33
C PRO A 55 -9.71 8.23 13.79
N ALA A 56 -10.76 8.85 13.26
CA ALA A 56 -10.72 10.10 12.52
C ALA A 56 -10.18 11.25 13.37
N ASP A 57 -8.89 11.29 13.54
CA ASP A 57 -8.22 12.56 13.71
C ASP A 57 -8.17 13.17 12.33
N GLY A 58 -9.16 14.03 12.07
CA GLY A 58 -9.32 14.77 10.84
C GLY A 58 -8.14 15.67 10.54
N ILE A 59 -6.99 15.09 10.29
CA ILE A 59 -5.78 15.79 9.90
C ILE A 59 -5.88 16.00 8.40
N GLN A 60 -6.43 17.15 8.08
CA GLN A 60 -6.40 17.68 6.73
C GLN A 60 -4.93 17.73 6.28
N GLY A 61 -4.56 16.87 5.36
CA GLY A 61 -3.43 17.12 4.52
C GLY A 61 -2.42 15.97 4.36
N LEU A 62 -1.76 15.45 5.38
CA LEU A 62 -0.66 14.50 5.25
C LEU A 62 -0.97 13.16 5.93
N ARG A 63 -0.74 12.05 5.19
CA ARG A 63 -0.96 10.69 5.69
C ARG A 63 0.22 9.80 5.37
N ILE A 64 0.53 8.88 6.27
CA ILE A 64 1.40 7.75 5.98
C ILE A 64 0.53 6.72 5.25
N GLN A 65 0.79 6.55 3.95
CA GLN A 65 0.04 5.61 3.10
C GLN A 65 0.52 4.18 3.31
N ARG A 66 1.84 3.99 3.38
CA ARG A 66 2.45 2.67 3.45
C ARG A 66 3.85 2.76 4.05
N PHE A 67 4.20 1.74 4.81
CA PHE A 67 5.56 1.49 5.25
C PHE A 67 5.91 0.03 4.95
N GLU A 68 7.00 -0.20 4.26
CA GLU A 68 7.46 -1.53 3.85
C GLU A 68 8.93 -1.68 4.22
N VAL A 69 9.31 -2.90 4.59
CA VAL A 69 10.69 -3.31 4.83
C VAL A 69 11.04 -4.38 3.81
N LEU A 70 12.05 -4.11 3.00
CA LEU A 70 12.54 -5.01 1.97
C LEU A 70 13.92 -5.55 2.37
N PRO A 71 14.27 -6.77 1.99
CA PRO A 71 15.63 -7.27 2.21
C PRO A 71 16.62 -6.47 1.37
N GLY A 72 17.77 -6.15 1.93
CA GLY A 72 18.88 -5.51 1.23
C GLY A 72 19.76 -6.53 0.51
N ALA A 73 20.85 -6.04 -0.08
CA ALA A 73 21.81 -6.86 -0.82
C ALA A 73 22.79 -7.63 0.09
N ALA A 74 23.02 -7.13 1.29
CA ALA A 74 23.95 -7.71 2.26
C ALA A 74 23.20 -8.27 3.50
N PRO A 75 23.82 -9.19 4.25
CA PRO A 75 23.27 -9.66 5.52
C PRO A 75 23.01 -8.48 6.47
N ARG A 76 21.85 -8.47 7.11
CA ARG A 76 21.40 -7.39 8.02
C ARG A 76 21.14 -6.04 7.34
N GLU A 77 21.29 -5.95 6.04
CA GLU A 77 20.89 -4.77 5.27
C GLU A 77 19.40 -4.86 4.95
N VAL A 78 18.69 -3.78 5.20
CA VAL A 78 17.26 -3.65 4.88
C VAL A 78 17.00 -2.33 4.21
N GLN A 79 16.08 -2.34 3.27
CA GLN A 79 15.58 -1.14 2.62
C GLN A 79 14.22 -0.77 3.22
N LEU A 80 14.13 0.39 3.82
CA LEU A 80 12.91 0.96 4.36
C LEU A 80 12.26 1.83 3.30
N LYS A 81 10.99 1.61 3.06
CA LYS A 81 10.20 2.33 2.06
C LYS A 81 8.97 2.96 2.71
N LEU A 82 8.97 4.28 2.82
CA LEU A 82 7.91 5.07 3.42
C LEU A 82 7.18 5.87 2.33
N THR A 83 5.90 5.62 2.14
CA THR A 83 5.06 6.36 1.20
C THR A 83 4.15 7.33 1.95
N LEU A 84 4.32 8.61 1.67
CA LEU A 84 3.51 9.71 2.19
C LEU A 84 2.57 10.21 1.10
N VAL A 85 1.35 10.56 1.48
CA VAL A 85 0.31 11.06 0.57
C VAL A 85 -0.34 12.29 1.18
N GLN A 86 -0.63 13.28 0.33
CA GLN A 86 -1.45 14.43 0.70
C GLN A 86 -2.91 14.14 0.36
N ALA A 87 -3.77 14.09 1.38
CA ALA A 87 -5.21 13.95 1.22
C ALA A 87 -5.88 15.33 1.19
N MET A 88 -6.83 15.52 0.27
CA MET A 88 -7.83 16.60 0.21
C MET A 88 -7.41 18.00 -0.27
N ARG A 89 -6.17 18.44 -0.31
CA ARG A 89 -5.81 19.75 -0.89
C ARG A 89 -4.50 19.69 -1.66
N HIS A 90 -4.59 19.50 -2.95
CA HIS A 90 -3.44 19.42 -3.86
C HIS A 90 -2.91 20.79 -4.33
N GLU A 91 -3.43 21.89 -3.80
CA GLU A 91 -3.10 23.24 -4.27
C GLU A 91 -1.69 23.69 -3.85
N SER A 92 -1.12 23.08 -2.82
CA SER A 92 0.16 23.52 -2.28
C SER A 92 1.08 22.35 -1.94
N ILE A 93 2.39 22.59 -2.12
CA ILE A 93 3.44 21.67 -1.72
C ILE A 93 3.42 21.51 -0.20
N VAL A 94 3.50 20.27 0.27
CA VAL A 94 3.73 19.93 1.67
C VAL A 94 5.18 19.53 1.85
N ALA A 95 5.87 20.19 2.76
CA ALA A 95 7.24 19.89 3.12
C ALA A 95 7.35 19.63 4.62
N GLY A 96 8.31 18.82 5.00
CA GLY A 96 8.53 18.47 6.39
C GLY A 96 9.66 17.47 6.59
N LEU A 97 9.65 16.84 7.75
CA LEU A 97 10.67 15.90 8.19
C LEU A 97 9.99 14.62 8.68
N ALA A 98 10.50 13.47 8.24
CA ALA A 98 10.07 12.16 8.70
C ALA A 98 11.18 11.54 9.58
N GLN A 99 10.80 10.99 10.71
CA GLN A 99 11.65 10.24 11.61
C GLN A 99 11.16 8.80 11.67
N ILE A 100 12.06 7.86 11.47
CA ILE A 100 11.79 6.43 11.54
C ILE A 100 12.63 5.86 12.69
N THR A 101 11.99 5.18 13.63
CA THR A 101 12.63 4.56 14.79
C THR A 101 12.29 3.09 14.82
N LEU A 102 13.30 2.24 14.88
CA LEU A 102 13.18 0.80 15.02
C LEU A 102 13.18 0.44 16.51
N LEU A 103 12.19 -0.33 16.91
CA LEU A 103 12.04 -0.87 18.25
C LEU A 103 12.30 -2.37 18.19
N GLY A 104 13.12 -2.88 19.08
CA GLY A 104 13.50 -4.28 19.07
C GLY A 104 14.21 -4.69 20.35
N VAL A 105 14.85 -5.84 20.30
CA VAL A 105 15.68 -6.39 21.35
C VAL A 105 17.10 -6.48 20.84
N LYS A 106 18.07 -6.08 21.66
CA LYS A 106 19.50 -6.26 21.43
C LYS A 106 20.11 -6.87 22.67
N ASP A 107 20.78 -8.01 22.51
CA ASP A 107 21.43 -8.74 23.60
C ASP A 107 20.46 -8.96 24.80
N ASP A 108 19.22 -9.40 24.50
CA ASP A 108 18.11 -9.63 25.43
C ASP A 108 17.60 -8.37 26.18
N LEU A 109 18.03 -7.18 25.76
CA LEU A 109 17.59 -5.91 26.33
C LEU A 109 16.75 -5.11 25.30
N PRO A 110 15.69 -4.43 25.75
CA PRO A 110 14.95 -3.52 24.87
C PRO A 110 15.87 -2.45 24.27
N ALA A 111 15.86 -2.33 22.96
CA ALA A 111 16.70 -1.37 22.24
C ALA A 111 15.88 -0.58 21.24
N ARG A 112 16.30 0.66 21.02
CA ARG A 112 15.67 1.60 20.10
C ARG A 112 16.74 2.26 19.26
N PHE A 113 16.58 2.21 17.93
CA PHE A 113 17.50 2.85 17.01
C PHE A 113 16.73 3.74 16.03
N SER A 114 17.10 5.00 15.92
CA SER A 114 16.61 5.84 14.82
C SER A 114 17.36 5.49 13.54
N VAL A 115 16.71 5.72 12.40
CA VAL A 115 17.38 5.55 11.10
C VAL A 115 18.60 6.47 11.00
N GLY A 116 18.55 7.67 11.59
CA GLY A 116 19.70 8.57 11.67
C GLY A 116 20.89 7.95 12.41
N ASP A 117 20.65 7.26 13.52
CA ASP A 117 21.71 6.57 14.28
C ASP A 117 22.35 5.46 13.45
N LEU A 118 21.54 4.69 12.72
CA LEU A 118 22.00 3.62 11.84
C LEU A 118 22.81 4.11 10.64
N LEU A 119 22.55 5.34 10.21
CA LEU A 119 23.32 6.02 9.13
C LEU A 119 24.57 6.75 9.62
N GLY A 120 24.87 6.68 10.92
CA GLY A 120 25.97 7.42 11.54
C GLY A 120 25.73 8.93 11.59
N LYS A 121 24.50 9.37 11.44
CA LYS A 121 24.05 10.76 11.54
C LYS A 121 22.99 10.88 12.63
N PRO A 122 23.37 10.88 13.91
CA PRO A 122 22.41 10.94 15.01
C PRO A 122 21.52 12.16 14.87
N ARG A 123 20.21 11.94 15.10
CA ARG A 123 19.13 12.91 14.90
C ARG A 123 18.88 13.34 13.44
N ALA A 124 19.43 12.63 12.45
CA ALA A 124 19.07 12.88 11.08
C ALA A 124 17.61 12.50 10.84
N GLU A 125 16.86 13.47 10.35
CA GLU A 125 15.48 13.30 9.92
C GLU A 125 15.46 13.29 8.38
N LEU A 126 14.53 12.56 7.81
CA LEU A 126 14.40 12.42 6.36
C LEU A 126 13.52 13.57 5.82
N PRO A 127 14.07 14.51 5.03
CA PRO A 127 13.29 15.59 4.48
C PRO A 127 12.35 15.08 3.38
N PHE A 128 11.16 15.65 3.32
CA PHE A 128 10.23 15.44 2.23
C PHE A 128 9.62 16.75 1.75
N SER A 129 9.27 16.77 0.46
CA SER A 129 8.60 17.92 -0.16
C SER A 129 7.84 17.44 -1.40
N PHE A 130 6.51 17.44 -1.35
CA PHE A 130 5.70 16.95 -2.44
C PHE A 130 4.32 17.61 -2.51
N ARG A 131 3.64 17.42 -3.64
CA ARG A 131 2.28 17.92 -3.86
C ARG A 131 1.22 16.84 -3.68
N TYR A 132 1.48 15.64 -4.20
CA TYR A 132 0.52 14.53 -4.22
C TYR A 132 0.97 13.38 -3.33
N PHE A 133 2.13 12.84 -3.60
CA PHE A 133 2.75 11.78 -2.81
C PHE A 133 4.27 11.81 -2.97
N GLN A 134 4.96 11.20 -2.03
CA GLN A 134 6.39 10.94 -2.11
C GLN A 134 6.71 9.62 -1.42
N THR A 135 7.56 8.84 -2.06
CA THR A 135 8.16 7.65 -1.46
C THR A 135 9.59 7.97 -1.03
N ILE A 136 9.89 7.75 0.24
CA ILE A 136 11.22 7.88 0.82
C ILE A 136 11.79 6.48 0.95
N GLU A 137 12.92 6.23 0.32
CA GLU A 137 13.63 4.96 0.40
C GLU A 137 14.95 5.17 1.14
N GLN A 138 15.19 4.33 2.13
CA GLN A 138 16.41 4.40 2.93
C GLN A 138 16.95 3.01 3.21
N THR A 139 18.18 2.77 2.82
CA THR A 139 18.90 1.54 3.14
C THR A 139 19.63 1.71 4.46
N VAL A 140 19.44 0.78 5.37
CA VAL A 140 20.09 0.75 6.69
C VAL A 140 20.66 -0.62 6.98
N VAL A 141 21.73 -0.66 7.76
CA VAL A 141 22.31 -1.90 8.26
C VAL A 141 21.94 -2.05 9.73
N LEU A 142 21.28 -3.14 10.06
CA LEU A 142 20.89 -3.44 11.43
C LEU A 142 22.13 -3.76 12.27
N PRO A 143 22.21 -3.26 13.51
CA PRO A 143 23.29 -3.61 14.44
C PRO A 143 23.33 -5.10 14.70
N GLU A 144 24.51 -5.60 15.06
CA GLU A 144 24.68 -7.00 15.44
C GLU A 144 23.89 -7.32 16.72
N GLY A 145 23.19 -8.45 16.72
CA GLY A 145 22.36 -8.86 17.84
C GLY A 145 21.06 -8.06 18.01
N PHE A 146 20.71 -7.19 17.08
CA PHE A 146 19.46 -6.44 17.13
C PHE A 146 18.35 -7.12 16.32
N GLU A 147 17.26 -7.46 17.00
CA GLU A 147 16.06 -8.05 16.43
C GLU A 147 14.89 -7.05 16.53
N PRO A 148 14.57 -6.34 15.45
CA PRO A 148 13.44 -5.43 15.44
C PRO A 148 12.11 -6.18 15.43
N PHE A 149 11.12 -5.71 16.18
CA PHE A 149 9.75 -6.22 16.18
C PHE A 149 8.71 -5.17 15.75
N GLU A 150 9.08 -3.89 15.84
CA GLU A 150 8.16 -2.77 15.56
C GLU A 150 8.91 -1.56 15.01
N THR A 151 8.21 -0.74 14.23
CA THR A 151 8.74 0.51 13.69
C THR A 151 7.77 1.65 13.98
N GLU A 152 8.27 2.69 14.60
CA GLU A 152 7.55 3.94 14.81
C GLU A 152 7.95 4.95 13.74
N VAL A 153 6.96 5.46 13.02
CA VAL A 153 7.15 6.53 12.02
C VAL A 153 6.47 7.79 12.52
N ARG A 154 7.24 8.88 12.65
CA ARG A 154 6.75 10.19 13.03
C ARG A 154 7.04 11.19 11.92
N VAL A 155 6.00 11.90 11.48
CA VAL A 155 6.09 12.87 10.39
C VAL A 155 5.67 14.25 10.91
N ARG A 156 6.53 15.25 10.70
CA ARG A 156 6.31 16.64 11.08
C ARG A 156 6.31 17.54 9.85
N SER A 157 5.38 18.47 9.81
CA SER A 157 5.32 19.51 8.77
C SER A 157 4.80 20.81 9.38
N SER A 158 5.23 21.93 8.84
CA SER A 158 4.73 23.26 9.25
C SER A 158 3.24 23.44 8.99
N LYS A 159 2.66 22.61 8.11
CA LYS A 159 1.22 22.61 7.77
C LYS A 159 0.39 21.73 8.68
N LEU A 160 1.00 20.94 9.53
CA LEU A 160 0.34 20.08 10.50
C LEU A 160 0.31 20.77 11.85
N ARG A 161 -0.85 20.74 12.53
CA ARG A 161 -0.97 21.23 13.91
C ARG A 161 -0.29 20.31 14.91
N ALA A 162 -0.23 19.02 14.61
CA ALA A 162 0.44 17.99 15.40
C ALA A 162 1.19 17.01 14.48
N PRO A 163 2.28 16.39 14.95
CA PRO A 163 2.97 15.37 14.17
C PRO A 163 2.05 14.16 13.94
N VAL A 164 2.13 13.58 12.74
CA VAL A 164 1.49 12.30 12.45
C VAL A 164 2.43 11.22 12.93
N GLN A 165 1.93 10.33 13.78
CA GLN A 165 2.68 9.21 14.30
C GLN A 165 1.91 7.92 14.04
N GLN A 166 2.61 6.91 13.54
CA GLN A 166 2.03 5.60 13.27
C GLN A 166 3.08 4.51 13.55
N THR A 167 2.61 3.40 14.09
CA THR A 167 3.42 2.25 14.43
C THR A 167 3.11 1.09 13.49
N PHE A 168 4.14 0.40 13.04
CA PHE A 168 4.03 -0.73 12.12
C PHE A 168 4.76 -1.92 12.70
N ALA A 169 4.15 -3.11 12.63
CA ALA A 169 4.83 -4.34 12.97
C ALA A 169 6.00 -4.58 11.99
N TRP A 170 7.14 -5.01 12.51
CA TRP A 170 8.28 -5.33 11.68
C TRP A 170 8.03 -6.60 10.86
N LYS A 171 7.96 -6.44 9.54
CA LYS A 171 7.81 -7.55 8.59
C LYS A 171 8.69 -7.27 7.38
N VAL A 172 9.68 -8.11 7.16
CA VAL A 172 10.51 -8.04 5.95
C VAL A 172 9.77 -8.78 4.83
N ALA A 173 9.55 -8.11 3.70
CA ALA A 173 8.88 -8.72 2.56
C ALA A 173 9.70 -9.89 2.02
N GLY A 174 9.04 -11.07 1.86
CA GLY A 174 9.69 -12.27 1.35
C GLY A 174 10.31 -13.20 2.39
N GLN A 175 10.30 -12.86 3.68
CA GLN A 175 10.64 -13.83 4.72
C GLN A 175 9.39 -14.59 5.19
N PRO A 176 9.44 -15.93 5.26
CA PRO A 176 8.36 -16.68 5.89
C PRO A 176 8.25 -16.28 7.35
N VAL A 177 7.02 -16.08 7.80
CA VAL A 177 6.73 -15.85 9.22
C VAL A 177 7.26 -17.05 9.99
N ALA A 178 8.25 -16.85 10.84
CA ALA A 178 8.65 -17.87 11.79
C ALA A 178 7.42 -18.20 12.65
N ALA A 179 6.87 -19.40 12.46
CA ALA A 179 5.81 -19.92 13.30
C ALA A 179 6.39 -20.10 14.71
N LEU A 180 5.77 -19.47 15.70
CA LEU A 180 5.95 -19.76 17.12
C LEU A 180 5.37 -21.13 17.44
#